data_33d36b5cc42fc3f4f7ecf1a3eea3c7f9
#
_entry.id   33d36b5cc42fc3f4f7ecf1a3eea3c7f9
#
_cell.length_a   1.000
_cell.length_b   1.000
_cell.length_c   1.000
_cell.angle_alpha   90.00
_cell.angle_beta   90.00
_cell.angle_gamma   90.00
#
_symmetry.space_group_name_H-M   'P 1'
#
loop_
_entity.id
_entity.type
_entity.pdbx_description
1 polymer ?
#
loop_
_entity_poly.entity_id
_entity_poly.type
_entity_poly.pdbx_seq_one_letter_code
_entity_poly.pdbx_strand_id
1 'polypeptide(L)'
;MIKVAKDKGGWMHPSFYELADYLGPYFDLSWCASDEQKAVEDRARFGGTDEEWTRRTLIFAYQNIALATQGIHRPYLARLLNVTEDKYGFRILDYGAGGGQTGIALHFMGYRVSFADIYGSSLIWLSYRLRALKLDLPIYAIDEPTLEIPHQNVAICFDVIEHLTPEVQRETLIRLGGLADLVFVNLVRDADETHKGVHQVLDFQELTDFVSSKWGCSAEDFYPDKEGKPRQRLLIYGNVSA
;
A
#
# COMPACT_ATOMS: atom_id res chain seq x y z
N MET A 1 18.62 -22.03 6.50
CA MET A 1 19.63 -20.99 6.84
C MET A 1 20.09 -20.36 5.55
N ILE A 2 19.65 -19.13 5.28
CA ILE A 2 19.83 -18.46 3.99
C ILE A 2 21.28 -18.01 3.86
N LYS A 3 22.04 -18.72 3.02
CA LYS A 3 23.44 -18.42 2.74
C LYS A 3 23.64 -17.23 1.78
N VAL A 4 22.55 -16.73 1.18
CA VAL A 4 22.58 -15.78 0.06
C VAL A 4 22.87 -14.33 0.47
N ALA A 5 22.62 -13.96 1.72
CA ALA A 5 22.77 -12.57 2.15
C ALA A 5 24.20 -12.15 2.51
N LYS A 6 25.13 -13.10 2.67
CA LYS A 6 26.52 -12.78 3.06
C LYS A 6 27.45 -12.38 1.90
N ASP A 7 27.11 -12.77 0.68
CA ASP A 7 28.07 -12.64 -0.44
C ASP A 7 28.05 -11.29 -1.17
N LYS A 8 27.09 -10.39 -0.86
CA LYS A 8 26.99 -9.08 -1.52
C LYS A 8 27.09 -7.87 -0.57
N GLY A 9 27.50 -8.05 0.66
CA GLY A 9 27.84 -6.94 1.58
C GLY A 9 26.72 -5.98 1.97
N GLY A 10 25.46 -6.30 1.65
CA GLY A 10 24.28 -5.48 1.97
C GLY A 10 23.38 -6.17 2.99
N TRP A 11 22.95 -5.44 4.00
CA TRP A 11 21.90 -5.90 4.90
C TRP A 11 20.56 -5.91 4.14
N MET A 12 19.97 -7.10 3.96
CA MET A 12 18.58 -7.17 3.49
C MET A 12 17.63 -6.67 4.57
N HIS A 13 16.57 -5.99 4.14
CA HIS A 13 15.50 -5.60 5.06
C HIS A 13 14.91 -6.85 5.74
N PRO A 14 14.60 -6.81 7.06
CA PRO A 14 14.08 -7.96 7.80
C PRO A 14 12.89 -8.68 7.12
N SER A 15 12.03 -7.94 6.45
CA SER A 15 10.88 -8.50 5.73
C SER A 15 11.24 -9.43 4.56
N PHE A 16 12.45 -9.33 4.00
CA PHE A 16 12.90 -10.29 3.00
C PHE A 16 13.23 -11.66 3.62
N TYR A 17 13.70 -11.69 4.86
CA TYR A 17 13.88 -12.96 5.58
C TYR A 17 12.54 -13.60 5.90
N GLU A 18 11.54 -12.80 6.30
CA GLU A 18 10.17 -13.28 6.51
C GLU A 18 9.59 -13.86 5.23
N LEU A 19 9.79 -13.18 4.09
CA LEU A 19 9.34 -13.65 2.79
C LEU A 19 10.07 -14.92 2.35
N ALA A 20 11.38 -15.02 2.62
CA ALA A 20 12.17 -16.20 2.34
C ALA A 20 11.72 -17.41 3.17
N ASP A 21 11.40 -17.22 4.43
CA ASP A 21 10.87 -18.28 5.29
C ASP A 21 9.48 -18.74 4.81
N TYR A 22 8.65 -17.82 4.33
CA TYR A 22 7.34 -18.12 3.77
C TYR A 22 7.40 -18.89 2.47
N LEU A 23 8.24 -18.46 1.52
CA LEU A 23 8.36 -19.06 0.20
C LEU A 23 9.23 -20.31 0.19
N GLY A 24 10.13 -20.47 1.18
CA GLY A 24 11.05 -21.60 1.24
C GLY A 24 11.88 -21.73 -0.04
N PRO A 25 11.82 -22.89 -0.75
CA PRO A 25 12.59 -23.13 -1.96
C PRO A 25 12.19 -22.26 -3.18
N TYR A 26 11.02 -21.62 -3.12
CA TYR A 26 10.52 -20.74 -4.19
C TYR A 26 11.01 -19.29 -4.04
N PHE A 27 11.74 -18.98 -2.97
CA PHE A 27 12.30 -17.66 -2.77
C PHE A 27 13.43 -17.38 -3.77
N ASP A 28 13.27 -16.34 -4.58
CA ASP A 28 14.25 -15.91 -5.56
C ASP A 28 14.43 -14.39 -5.51
N LEU A 29 15.61 -13.93 -5.10
CA LEU A 29 15.96 -12.51 -5.03
C LEU A 29 16.00 -11.82 -6.40
N SER A 30 16.10 -12.56 -7.51
CA SER A 30 16.04 -11.96 -8.84
C SER A 30 14.68 -11.29 -9.10
N TRP A 31 13.64 -11.73 -8.40
CA TRP A 31 12.31 -11.14 -8.48
C TRP A 31 12.24 -9.73 -7.86
N CYS A 32 13.13 -9.39 -6.95
CA CYS A 32 13.23 -8.03 -6.39
C CYS A 32 13.69 -6.99 -7.43
N ALA A 33 14.36 -7.45 -8.48
CA ALA A 33 14.85 -6.63 -9.59
C ALA A 33 13.96 -6.80 -10.84
N SER A 34 12.95 -7.67 -10.78
CA SER A 34 12.04 -7.84 -11.90
C SER A 34 11.12 -6.63 -11.98
N ASP A 35 11.22 -5.98 -13.09
CA ASP A 35 10.44 -4.87 -13.54
C ASP A 35 8.95 -5.21 -13.45
N GLU A 36 8.11 -4.27 -13.00
CA GLU A 36 6.64 -4.37 -13.06
C GLU A 36 6.19 -4.72 -14.47
N GLN A 37 6.87 -4.23 -15.49
CA GLN A 37 6.66 -4.59 -16.88
C GLN A 37 6.72 -6.10 -17.09
N LYS A 38 7.63 -6.80 -16.42
CA LYS A 38 7.72 -8.26 -16.50
C LYS A 38 6.53 -8.96 -15.84
N ALA A 39 6.00 -8.39 -14.75
CA ALA A 39 4.78 -8.90 -14.11
C ALA A 39 3.56 -8.70 -15.03
N VAL A 40 3.49 -7.57 -15.75
CA VAL A 40 2.45 -7.27 -16.74
C VAL A 40 2.59 -8.15 -17.98
N GLU A 41 3.81 -8.30 -18.51
CA GLU A 41 4.09 -9.19 -19.65
C GLU A 41 3.78 -10.65 -19.31
N ASP A 42 4.10 -11.07 -18.09
CA ASP A 42 3.75 -12.39 -17.60
C ASP A 42 2.23 -12.54 -17.43
N ARG A 43 1.49 -11.53 -17.00
CA ARG A 43 0.03 -11.51 -16.98
C ARG A 43 -0.57 -11.65 -18.38
N ALA A 44 -0.08 -10.88 -19.35
CA ALA A 44 -0.51 -10.96 -20.74
C ALA A 44 -0.16 -12.30 -21.41
N ARG A 45 0.99 -12.87 -21.04
CA ARG A 45 1.53 -14.09 -21.63
C ARG A 45 0.82 -15.36 -21.18
N PHE A 46 0.32 -15.37 -19.95
CA PHE A 46 -0.17 -16.62 -19.36
C PHE A 46 -1.70 -16.67 -19.28
N GLY A 47 -2.43 -15.60 -19.65
CA GLY A 47 -3.90 -15.59 -19.69
C GLY A 47 -4.53 -16.25 -18.46
N GLY A 48 -3.91 -16.07 -17.31
CA GLY A 48 -3.92 -17.01 -16.24
C GLY A 48 -5.21 -17.03 -15.44
N THR A 49 -5.49 -18.17 -14.85
CA THR A 49 -6.51 -18.39 -13.84
C THR A 49 -6.21 -17.52 -12.60
N ASP A 50 -7.21 -17.24 -11.78
CA ASP A 50 -7.07 -16.50 -10.51
C ASP A 50 -5.97 -17.09 -9.61
N GLU A 51 -5.73 -18.41 -9.67
CA GLU A 51 -4.69 -19.09 -8.89
C GLU A 51 -3.26 -18.72 -9.36
N GLU A 52 -3.06 -18.58 -10.67
CA GLU A 52 -1.76 -18.13 -11.22
C GLU A 52 -1.54 -16.64 -10.96
N TRP A 53 -2.59 -15.82 -11.04
CA TRP A 53 -2.58 -14.44 -10.62
C TRP A 53 -2.20 -14.32 -9.13
N THR A 54 -2.77 -15.16 -8.28
CA THR A 54 -2.47 -15.23 -6.85
C THR A 54 -0.99 -15.53 -6.59
N ARG A 55 -0.38 -16.45 -7.31
CA ARG A 55 1.06 -16.76 -7.19
C ARG A 55 1.95 -15.60 -7.63
N ARG A 56 1.49 -14.79 -8.58
CA ARG A 56 2.26 -13.66 -9.14
C ARG A 56 2.16 -12.39 -8.32
N THR A 57 1.09 -12.20 -7.57
CA THR A 57 0.99 -11.10 -6.61
C THR A 57 2.02 -11.20 -5.47
N LEU A 58 2.72 -12.33 -5.34
CA LEU A 58 3.95 -12.41 -4.53
C LEU A 58 5.06 -11.49 -5.07
N ILE A 59 5.06 -11.15 -6.35
CA ILE A 59 5.94 -10.12 -6.93
C ILE A 59 5.67 -8.78 -6.23
N PHE A 60 4.42 -8.41 -6.00
CA PHE A 60 4.06 -7.21 -5.26
C PHE A 60 4.55 -7.23 -3.81
N ALA A 61 4.61 -8.41 -3.16
CA ALA A 61 5.23 -8.51 -1.86
C ALA A 61 6.72 -8.14 -1.89
N TYR A 62 7.46 -8.57 -2.90
CA TYR A 62 8.85 -8.17 -3.10
C TYR A 62 8.98 -6.68 -3.37
N GLN A 63 8.15 -6.12 -4.24
CA GLN A 63 8.16 -4.70 -4.59
C GLN A 63 7.82 -3.84 -3.38
N ASN A 64 6.77 -4.15 -2.64
CA ASN A 64 6.39 -3.41 -1.43
C ASN A 64 7.51 -3.40 -0.39
N ILE A 65 8.24 -4.52 -0.22
CA ILE A 65 9.41 -4.54 0.64
C ILE A 65 10.52 -3.64 0.08
N ALA A 66 10.76 -3.69 -1.23
CA ALA A 66 11.78 -2.85 -1.88
C ALA A 66 11.44 -1.36 -1.76
N LEU A 67 10.20 -0.96 -2.01
CA LEU A 67 9.72 0.42 -1.86
C LEU A 67 9.85 0.90 -0.41
N ALA A 68 9.48 0.07 0.56
CA ALA A 68 9.64 0.38 1.96
C ALA A 68 11.12 0.60 2.34
N THR A 69 12.04 -0.19 1.78
CA THR A 69 13.50 0.01 2.00
C THR A 69 14.01 1.30 1.40
N GLN A 70 13.46 1.75 0.28
CA GLN A 70 13.81 3.02 -0.36
C GLN A 70 13.22 4.23 0.38
N GLY A 71 12.26 3.99 1.28
CA GLY A 71 11.65 5.04 2.11
C GLY A 71 10.74 5.98 1.34
N ILE A 72 10.13 5.52 0.27
CA ILE A 72 9.21 6.31 -0.59
C ILE A 72 8.04 6.88 0.23
N HIS A 73 7.53 6.12 1.19
CA HIS A 73 6.43 6.56 2.04
C HIS A 73 6.86 7.46 3.22
N ARG A 74 8.16 7.72 3.41
CA ARG A 74 8.64 8.55 4.54
C ARG A 74 7.99 9.92 4.66
N PRO A 75 7.79 10.70 3.57
CA PRO A 75 7.13 12.00 3.68
C PRO A 75 5.70 11.86 4.18
N TYR A 76 4.95 10.86 3.69
CA TYR A 76 3.55 10.63 4.08
C TYR A 76 3.44 10.20 5.54
N LEU A 77 4.33 9.28 5.96
CA LEU A 77 4.41 8.85 7.35
C LEU A 77 4.83 10.00 8.28
N ALA A 78 5.78 10.83 7.88
CA ALA A 78 6.15 12.01 8.66
C ALA A 78 4.94 12.95 8.83
N ARG A 79 4.15 13.15 7.76
CA ARG A 79 2.93 13.96 7.83
C ARG A 79 1.87 13.33 8.74
N LEU A 80 1.66 12.03 8.62
CA LEU A 80 0.77 11.27 9.50
C LEU A 80 1.18 11.44 10.97
N LEU A 81 2.46 11.20 11.28
CA LEU A 81 2.97 11.30 12.65
C LEU A 81 2.80 12.72 13.22
N ASN A 82 3.05 13.76 12.42
CA ASN A 82 2.84 15.14 12.85
C ASN A 82 1.38 15.45 13.20
N VAL A 83 0.43 14.89 12.44
CA VAL A 83 -1.01 15.10 12.69
C VAL A 83 -1.51 14.24 13.85
N THR A 84 -0.91 13.09 14.07
CA THR A 84 -1.29 12.14 15.14
C THR A 84 -0.39 12.23 16.36
N GLU A 85 0.46 13.26 16.45
CA GLU A 85 1.34 13.49 17.58
C GLU A 85 0.57 13.44 18.91
N ASP A 86 1.14 12.78 19.92
CA ASP A 86 0.54 12.53 21.24
C ASP A 86 -0.76 11.71 21.28
N LYS A 87 -1.20 11.15 20.15
CA LYS A 87 -2.42 10.36 20.09
C LYS A 87 -2.13 8.85 20.08
N TYR A 88 -1.36 8.39 21.06
CA TYR A 88 -1.14 6.96 21.28
C TYR A 88 -2.46 6.20 21.37
N GLY A 89 -2.52 5.07 20.67
CA GLY A 89 -3.71 4.23 20.64
C GLY A 89 -4.77 4.65 19.62
N PHE A 90 -4.48 5.60 18.74
CA PHE A 90 -5.31 5.84 17.57
C PHE A 90 -5.47 4.56 16.78
N ARG A 91 -6.71 4.35 16.31
CA ARG A 91 -7.05 3.26 15.40
C ARG A 91 -6.74 3.71 13.99
N ILE A 92 -5.84 2.98 13.33
CA ILE A 92 -5.42 3.24 11.96
C ILE A 92 -5.84 2.06 11.10
N LEU A 93 -6.52 2.32 10.00
CA LEU A 93 -6.79 1.37 8.93
C LEU A 93 -5.71 1.54 7.85
N ASP A 94 -4.96 0.47 7.57
CA ASP A 94 -4.09 0.36 6.40
C ASP A 94 -4.91 -0.28 5.28
N TYR A 95 -5.40 0.56 4.33
CA TYR A 95 -6.30 0.16 3.26
C TYR A 95 -5.53 -0.04 1.96
N GLY A 96 -5.67 -1.20 1.33
CA GLY A 96 -4.77 -1.67 0.28
C GLY A 96 -3.43 -2.08 0.88
N ALA A 97 -3.48 -2.74 2.04
CA ALA A 97 -2.31 -2.99 2.90
C ALA A 97 -1.23 -3.86 2.26
N GLY A 98 -1.56 -4.62 1.22
CA GLY A 98 -0.62 -5.57 0.62
C GLY A 98 -0.01 -6.50 1.67
N GLY A 99 1.31 -6.50 1.78
CA GLY A 99 2.04 -7.25 2.80
C GLY A 99 2.10 -6.59 4.19
N GLY A 100 1.36 -5.49 4.42
CA GLY A 100 1.24 -4.82 5.72
C GLY A 100 2.48 -4.07 6.18
N GLN A 101 3.38 -3.67 5.29
CA GLN A 101 4.64 -3.03 5.66
C GLN A 101 4.44 -1.77 6.49
N THR A 102 3.54 -0.90 6.03
CA THR A 102 3.26 0.39 6.67
C THR A 102 2.52 0.19 7.99
N GLY A 103 1.45 -0.61 7.97
CA GLY A 103 0.66 -0.84 9.18
C GLY A 103 1.43 -1.56 10.29
N ILE A 104 2.25 -2.58 9.96
CA ILE A 104 3.10 -3.25 10.95
C ILE A 104 4.09 -2.26 11.58
N ALA A 105 4.71 -1.38 10.79
CA ALA A 105 5.60 -0.35 11.32
C ALA A 105 4.87 0.61 12.26
N LEU A 106 3.67 1.07 11.89
CA LEU A 106 2.82 1.93 12.74
C LEU A 106 2.40 1.21 14.03
N HIS A 107 2.12 -0.10 13.96
CA HIS A 107 1.83 -0.88 15.17
C HIS A 107 2.99 -0.86 16.16
N PHE A 108 4.22 -1.08 15.68
CA PHE A 108 5.41 -1.00 16.54
C PHE A 108 5.71 0.41 17.07
N MET A 109 5.14 1.45 16.45
CA MET A 109 5.15 2.83 16.97
C MET A 109 4.06 3.09 18.02
N GLY A 110 3.21 2.10 18.35
CA GLY A 110 2.21 2.20 19.41
C GLY A 110 0.78 2.49 18.92
N TYR A 111 0.52 2.49 17.62
CA TYR A 111 -0.83 2.64 17.07
C TYR A 111 -1.61 1.31 17.12
N ARG A 112 -2.94 1.40 17.19
CA ARG A 112 -3.82 0.25 17.00
C ARG A 112 -4.14 0.10 15.53
N VAL A 113 -3.55 -0.87 14.87
CA VAL A 113 -3.65 -1.02 13.42
C VAL A 113 -4.60 -2.15 13.05
N SER A 114 -5.37 -1.93 12.01
CA SER A 114 -6.11 -2.94 11.26
C SER A 114 -5.75 -2.84 9.77
N PHE A 115 -5.93 -3.91 9.04
CA PHE A 115 -5.56 -4.02 7.64
C PHE A 115 -6.79 -4.33 6.80
N ALA A 116 -6.83 -3.76 5.59
CA ALA A 116 -7.86 -4.09 4.62
C ALA A 116 -7.23 -4.21 3.23
N ASP A 117 -7.56 -5.29 2.52
CA ASP A 117 -7.15 -5.51 1.13
C ASP A 117 -8.15 -6.45 0.43
N ILE A 118 -8.06 -6.59 -0.88
CA ILE A 118 -8.78 -7.65 -1.60
C ILE A 118 -8.28 -9.03 -1.14
N TYR A 119 -9.18 -10.00 -1.07
CA TYR A 119 -8.78 -11.37 -0.74
C TYR A 119 -7.83 -11.92 -1.81
N GLY A 120 -6.67 -12.36 -1.38
CA GLY A 120 -5.65 -12.88 -2.28
C GLY A 120 -4.33 -13.18 -1.58
N SER A 121 -3.29 -13.39 -2.37
CA SER A 121 -1.96 -13.74 -1.85
C SER A 121 -1.38 -12.68 -0.91
N SER A 122 -1.68 -11.41 -1.13
CA SER A 122 -1.24 -10.32 -0.24
C SER A 122 -1.79 -10.49 1.17
N LEU A 123 -3.10 -10.74 1.33
CA LEU A 123 -3.70 -11.00 2.64
C LEU A 123 -3.24 -12.31 3.26
N ILE A 124 -3.02 -13.35 2.45
CA ILE A 124 -2.48 -14.63 2.94
C ILE A 124 -1.05 -14.43 3.46
N TRP A 125 -0.23 -13.69 2.73
CA TRP A 125 1.12 -13.31 3.15
C TRP A 125 1.11 -12.45 4.42
N LEU A 126 0.26 -11.43 4.46
CA LEU A 126 0.08 -10.60 5.66
C LEU A 126 -0.32 -11.44 6.88
N SER A 127 -1.29 -12.35 6.72
CA SER A 127 -1.72 -13.24 7.80
C SER A 127 -0.58 -14.14 8.31
N TYR A 128 0.28 -14.63 7.42
CA TYR A 128 1.48 -15.37 7.80
C TYR A 128 2.44 -14.49 8.61
N ARG A 129 2.72 -13.26 8.14
CA ARG A 129 3.62 -12.31 8.82
C ARG A 129 3.13 -11.99 10.22
N LEU A 130 1.85 -11.65 10.38
CA LEU A 130 1.29 -11.34 11.69
C LEU A 130 1.43 -12.52 12.65
N ARG A 131 1.16 -13.74 12.19
CA ARG A 131 1.39 -14.95 13.02
C ARG A 131 2.85 -15.15 13.39
N ALA A 132 3.77 -14.98 12.44
CA ALA A 132 5.21 -15.10 12.67
C ALA A 132 5.72 -14.07 13.71
N LEU A 133 5.17 -12.85 13.65
CA LEU A 133 5.45 -11.77 14.59
C LEU A 133 4.66 -11.87 15.91
N LYS A 134 3.78 -12.87 16.05
CA LYS A 134 2.87 -13.05 17.21
C LYS A 134 1.97 -11.82 17.43
N LEU A 135 1.51 -11.20 16.36
CA LEU A 135 0.59 -10.07 16.39
C LEU A 135 -0.82 -10.56 16.10
N ASP A 136 -1.76 -10.17 16.96
CA ASP A 136 -3.19 -10.40 16.78
C ASP A 136 -3.85 -9.08 16.36
N LEU A 137 -3.76 -8.79 15.06
CA LEU A 137 -4.28 -7.55 14.46
C LEU A 137 -5.38 -7.89 13.43
N PRO A 138 -6.48 -7.10 13.39
CA PRO A 138 -7.59 -7.35 12.49
C PRO A 138 -7.18 -7.24 11.02
N ILE A 139 -7.66 -8.17 10.20
CA ILE A 139 -7.53 -8.17 8.74
C ILE A 139 -8.93 -8.27 8.14
N TYR A 140 -9.23 -7.41 7.16
CA TYR A 140 -10.51 -7.34 6.46
C TYR A 140 -10.31 -7.58 4.96
N ALA A 141 -11.06 -8.51 4.38
CA ALA A 141 -11.13 -8.69 2.94
C ALA A 141 -12.20 -7.73 2.36
N ILE A 142 -11.79 -6.71 1.62
CA ILE A 142 -12.69 -5.61 1.18
C ILE A 142 -13.65 -6.00 0.06
N ASP A 143 -13.42 -7.12 -0.60
CA ASP A 143 -14.27 -7.77 -1.58
C ASP A 143 -15.34 -8.69 -0.96
N GLU A 144 -15.32 -8.89 0.36
CA GLU A 144 -16.37 -9.57 1.12
C GLU A 144 -17.52 -8.58 1.40
N PRO A 145 -18.68 -8.69 0.71
CA PRO A 145 -19.73 -7.68 0.77
C PRO A 145 -20.42 -7.56 2.12
N THR A 146 -20.31 -8.59 2.95
CA THR A 146 -20.94 -8.64 4.30
C THR A 146 -20.02 -8.16 5.40
N LEU A 147 -18.76 -7.86 5.08
CA LEU A 147 -17.77 -7.48 6.07
C LEU A 147 -17.87 -6.00 6.43
N GLU A 148 -18.20 -5.73 7.67
CA GLU A 148 -18.19 -4.38 8.22
C GLU A 148 -16.82 -4.06 8.82
N ILE A 149 -16.16 -3.02 8.28
CA ILE A 149 -14.94 -2.46 8.86
C ILE A 149 -15.36 -1.43 9.90
N PRO A 150 -14.98 -1.59 11.17
CA PRO A 150 -15.29 -0.59 12.21
C PRO A 150 -14.70 0.77 11.87
N HIS A 151 -15.40 1.85 12.22
CA HIS A 151 -14.89 3.21 12.03
C HIS A 151 -13.56 3.44 12.76
N GLN A 152 -12.63 4.11 12.11
CA GLN A 152 -11.26 4.35 12.56
C GLN A 152 -11.01 5.85 12.84
N ASN A 153 -9.94 6.17 13.55
CA ASN A 153 -9.51 7.56 13.67
C ASN A 153 -8.79 8.02 12.39
N VAL A 154 -8.01 7.11 11.79
CA VAL A 154 -7.27 7.40 10.57
C VAL A 154 -7.39 6.24 9.60
N ALA A 155 -7.51 6.51 8.31
CA ALA A 155 -7.23 5.56 7.23
C ALA A 155 -6.04 6.05 6.42
N ILE A 156 -5.13 5.12 6.08
CA ILE A 156 -4.07 5.34 5.11
C ILE A 156 -4.32 4.46 3.90
N CYS A 157 -4.06 5.00 2.70
CA CYS A 157 -4.21 4.28 1.44
C CYS A 157 -3.07 4.70 0.51
N PHE A 158 -1.99 3.92 0.49
CA PHE A 158 -0.77 4.25 -0.23
C PHE A 158 -0.50 3.25 -1.34
N ASP A 159 -0.21 3.78 -2.55
CA ASP A 159 0.08 3.03 -3.78
C ASP A 159 -1.07 2.05 -4.15
N VAL A 160 -2.30 2.57 -4.16
CA VAL A 160 -3.53 1.78 -4.43
C VAL A 160 -4.38 2.42 -5.53
N ILE A 161 -4.62 3.73 -5.44
CA ILE A 161 -5.61 4.42 -6.29
C ILE A 161 -5.25 4.33 -7.78
N GLU A 162 -3.98 4.35 -8.12
CA GLU A 162 -3.45 4.23 -9.47
C GLU A 162 -3.73 2.87 -10.14
N HIS A 163 -4.03 1.85 -9.35
CA HIS A 163 -4.37 0.51 -9.84
C HIS A 163 -5.87 0.32 -10.12
N LEU A 164 -6.70 1.28 -9.72
CA LEU A 164 -8.15 1.21 -9.80
C LEU A 164 -8.69 1.91 -11.04
N THR A 165 -9.84 1.46 -11.57
CA THR A 165 -10.53 2.22 -12.63
C THR A 165 -11.06 3.55 -12.08
N PRO A 166 -11.31 4.57 -12.93
CA PRO A 166 -11.77 5.89 -12.46
C PRO A 166 -13.04 5.85 -11.59
N GLU A 167 -13.95 4.94 -11.88
CA GLU A 167 -15.18 4.74 -11.10
C GLU A 167 -14.85 4.22 -9.70
N VAL A 168 -14.01 3.16 -9.63
CA VAL A 168 -13.60 2.52 -8.37
C VAL A 168 -12.69 3.44 -7.55
N GLN A 169 -11.89 4.30 -8.20
CA GLN A 169 -11.11 5.34 -7.49
C GLN A 169 -12.01 6.22 -6.64
N ARG A 170 -13.07 6.79 -7.25
CA ARG A 170 -14.00 7.68 -6.55
C ARG A 170 -14.79 6.95 -5.46
N GLU A 171 -15.25 5.73 -5.74
CA GLU A 171 -15.93 4.89 -4.75
C GLU A 171 -15.03 4.59 -3.55
N THR A 172 -13.76 4.27 -3.81
CA THR A 172 -12.76 4.02 -2.75
C THR A 172 -12.52 5.26 -1.90
N LEU A 173 -12.35 6.43 -2.53
CA LEU A 173 -12.17 7.69 -1.78
C LEU A 173 -13.39 8.01 -0.90
N ILE A 174 -14.62 7.78 -1.42
CA ILE A 174 -15.85 7.92 -0.63
C ILE A 174 -15.88 6.94 0.54
N ARG A 175 -15.58 5.67 0.28
CA ARG A 175 -15.56 4.62 1.30
C ARG A 175 -14.59 4.95 2.42
N LEU A 176 -13.37 5.38 2.08
CA LEU A 176 -12.37 5.79 3.07
C LEU A 176 -12.84 6.94 3.95
N GLY A 177 -13.45 7.99 3.35
CA GLY A 177 -14.03 9.12 4.11
C GLY A 177 -15.21 8.73 5.01
N GLY A 178 -15.90 7.62 4.72
CA GLY A 178 -16.91 7.03 5.60
C GLY A 178 -16.35 6.13 6.71
N LEU A 179 -15.13 5.59 6.50
CA LEU A 179 -14.51 4.65 7.43
C LEU A 179 -13.60 5.31 8.47
N ALA A 180 -13.20 6.57 8.27
CA ALA A 180 -12.28 7.24 9.19
C ALA A 180 -12.58 8.73 9.36
N ASP A 181 -12.16 9.27 10.51
CA ASP A 181 -12.24 10.71 10.79
C ASP A 181 -11.27 11.49 9.88
N LEU A 182 -10.10 10.90 9.60
CA LEU A 182 -9.05 11.49 8.78
C LEU A 182 -8.47 10.44 7.82
N VAL A 183 -8.27 10.82 6.57
CA VAL A 183 -7.78 9.93 5.51
C VAL A 183 -6.53 10.50 4.87
N PHE A 184 -5.52 9.66 4.69
CA PHE A 184 -4.28 9.95 3.98
C PHE A 184 -4.21 9.05 2.75
N VAL A 185 -4.23 9.64 1.56
CA VAL A 185 -4.14 8.92 0.29
C VAL A 185 -3.01 9.51 -0.55
N ASN A 186 -2.05 8.70 -0.99
CA ASN A 186 -1.18 9.16 -2.05
C ASN A 186 -1.77 8.84 -3.42
N LEU A 187 -1.60 9.76 -4.34
CA LEU A 187 -1.87 9.59 -5.75
C LEU A 187 -0.53 9.51 -6.47
N VAL A 188 -0.32 8.47 -7.25
CA VAL A 188 0.92 8.26 -8.00
C VAL A 188 0.65 8.50 -9.48
N ARG A 189 1.44 9.38 -10.10
CA ARG A 189 1.44 9.59 -11.55
C ARG A 189 2.67 8.92 -12.13
N ASP A 190 2.45 7.86 -12.88
CA ASP A 190 3.52 7.32 -13.69
C ASP A 190 3.77 8.21 -14.91
N ALA A 191 4.97 8.76 -14.94
CA ALA A 191 5.46 9.50 -16.10
C ALA A 191 6.08 8.57 -17.15
N ASP A 192 6.34 7.31 -16.81
CA ASP A 192 7.09 6.39 -17.64
C ASP A 192 6.19 5.36 -18.34
N GLU A 193 6.54 5.05 -19.60
CA GLU A 193 5.90 4.00 -20.39
C GLU A 193 6.05 2.59 -19.80
N THR A 194 6.89 2.45 -18.77
CA THR A 194 7.22 1.19 -18.10
C THR A 194 6.06 0.59 -17.32
N HIS A 195 5.10 1.42 -16.87
CA HIS A 195 3.93 0.97 -16.09
C HIS A 195 2.62 0.95 -16.89
N LYS A 196 2.71 1.10 -18.23
CA LYS A 196 1.53 1.01 -19.10
C LYS A 196 0.79 -0.31 -18.90
N GLY A 197 -0.47 -0.19 -18.45
CA GLY A 197 -1.38 -1.33 -18.27
C GLY A 197 -1.51 -1.84 -16.83
N VAL A 198 -0.70 -1.35 -15.88
CA VAL A 198 -0.88 -1.60 -14.44
C VAL A 198 -1.47 -0.38 -13.76
N HIS A 199 -0.98 0.82 -14.11
CA HIS A 199 -1.45 2.07 -13.55
C HIS A 199 -2.42 2.76 -14.49
N GLN A 200 -3.46 3.34 -13.91
CA GLN A 200 -4.37 4.24 -14.61
C GLN A 200 -3.78 5.64 -14.63
N VAL A 201 -4.09 6.39 -15.68
CA VAL A 201 -3.74 7.81 -15.72
C VAL A 201 -4.59 8.56 -14.70
N LEU A 202 -3.95 9.12 -13.68
CA LEU A 202 -4.61 9.90 -12.64
C LEU A 202 -4.60 11.38 -12.99
N ASP A 203 -5.78 12.00 -12.98
CA ASP A 203 -5.90 13.45 -12.89
C ASP A 203 -5.90 13.88 -11.42
N PHE A 204 -4.75 14.34 -10.94
CA PHE A 204 -4.58 14.77 -9.55
C PHE A 204 -5.52 15.92 -9.17
N GLN A 205 -5.79 16.83 -10.10
CA GLN A 205 -6.65 17.97 -9.81
C GLN A 205 -8.10 17.55 -9.72
N GLU A 206 -8.56 16.72 -10.66
CA GLU A 206 -9.93 16.17 -10.65
C GLU A 206 -10.21 15.42 -9.33
N LEU A 207 -9.32 14.52 -8.91
CA LEU A 207 -9.50 13.75 -7.67
C LEU A 207 -9.43 14.65 -6.43
N THR A 208 -8.57 15.67 -6.43
CA THR A 208 -8.49 16.67 -5.35
C THR A 208 -9.81 17.44 -5.25
N ASP A 209 -10.34 17.95 -6.37
CA ASP A 209 -11.59 18.70 -6.42
C ASP A 209 -12.78 17.82 -6.01
N PHE A 210 -12.79 16.57 -6.46
CA PHE A 210 -13.81 15.60 -6.09
C PHE A 210 -13.85 15.39 -4.57
N VAL A 211 -12.71 15.16 -3.93
CA VAL A 211 -12.62 14.96 -2.48
C VAL A 211 -12.98 16.25 -1.74
N SER A 212 -12.46 17.40 -2.20
CA SER A 212 -12.72 18.71 -1.59
C SER A 212 -14.19 19.12 -1.67
N SER A 213 -14.94 18.61 -2.65
CA SER A 213 -16.38 18.86 -2.75
C SER A 213 -17.21 18.19 -1.65
N LYS A 214 -16.61 17.21 -0.94
CA LYS A 214 -17.31 16.38 0.07
C LYS A 214 -16.78 16.59 1.47
N TRP A 215 -15.48 16.86 1.61
CA TRP A 215 -14.78 17.01 2.90
C TRP A 215 -13.79 18.17 2.83
N GLY A 216 -13.33 18.64 4.00
CA GLY A 216 -12.12 19.46 4.04
C GLY A 216 -10.94 18.65 3.51
N CYS A 217 -10.20 19.21 2.55
CA CYS A 217 -9.06 18.53 1.93
C CYS A 217 -7.85 19.46 1.87
N SER A 218 -6.68 18.93 2.21
CA SER A 218 -5.38 19.52 1.87
C SER A 218 -4.63 18.58 0.92
N ALA A 219 -3.82 19.17 0.04
CA ALA A 219 -3.01 18.43 -0.92
C ALA A 219 -1.57 18.90 -0.87
N GLU A 220 -0.63 17.96 -0.87
CA GLU A 220 0.81 18.23 -0.87
C GLU A 220 1.46 17.45 -2.02
N ASP A 221 2.25 18.15 -2.86
CA ASP A 221 2.91 17.55 -4.01
C ASP A 221 4.34 17.12 -3.68
N PHE A 222 4.74 15.95 -4.18
CA PHE A 222 6.04 15.35 -3.94
C PHE A 222 6.70 14.87 -5.24
N TYR A 223 8.02 14.76 -5.20
CA TYR A 223 8.85 14.18 -6.24
C TYR A 223 8.59 14.76 -7.64
N PRO A 224 8.93 16.04 -7.90
CA PRO A 224 8.74 16.64 -9.21
C PRO A 224 9.55 15.89 -10.29
N ASP A 225 8.97 15.78 -11.47
CA ASP A 225 9.65 15.29 -12.66
C ASP A 225 10.60 16.37 -13.24
N LYS A 226 11.21 16.08 -14.39
CA LYS A 226 12.13 17.00 -15.08
C LYS A 226 11.45 18.30 -15.56
N GLU A 227 10.14 18.28 -15.69
CA GLU A 227 9.31 19.43 -16.10
C GLU A 227 8.74 20.17 -14.89
N GLY A 228 9.06 19.73 -13.66
CA GLY A 228 8.55 20.32 -12.42
C GLY A 228 7.14 19.87 -12.04
N LYS A 229 6.55 18.91 -12.76
CA LYS A 229 5.23 18.37 -12.45
C LYS A 229 5.34 17.34 -11.32
N PRO A 230 4.43 17.35 -10.33
CA PRO A 230 4.47 16.37 -9.26
C PRO A 230 4.24 14.96 -9.79
N ARG A 231 5.08 14.02 -9.36
CA ARG A 231 4.89 12.60 -9.62
C ARG A 231 3.95 11.96 -8.60
N GLN A 232 3.88 12.54 -7.42
CA GLN A 232 3.01 12.05 -6.35
C GLN A 232 2.34 13.22 -5.65
N ARG A 233 1.09 13.00 -5.21
CA ARG A 233 0.31 13.94 -4.43
C ARG A 233 -0.28 13.22 -3.23
N LEU A 234 -0.07 13.75 -2.04
CA LEU A 234 -0.75 13.31 -0.82
C LEU A 234 -2.02 14.13 -0.64
N LEU A 235 -3.16 13.46 -0.58
CA LEU A 235 -4.43 14.03 -0.12
C LEU A 235 -4.62 13.70 1.35
N ILE A 236 -5.00 14.73 2.12
CA ILE A 236 -5.41 14.58 3.52
C ILE A 236 -6.80 15.17 3.64
N TYR A 237 -7.80 14.36 3.96
CA TYR A 237 -9.19 14.79 4.02
C TYR A 237 -9.97 14.04 5.11
N GLY A 238 -11.11 14.58 5.48
CA GLY A 238 -12.01 13.98 6.45
C GLY A 238 -12.89 14.99 7.16
N ASN A 239 -13.64 14.52 8.14
CA ASN A 239 -14.45 15.34 9.01
C ASN A 239 -13.58 15.93 10.13
N VAL A 240 -12.67 16.83 9.76
CA VAL A 240 -11.90 17.59 10.77
C VAL A 240 -12.86 18.59 11.38
N SER A 241 -13.53 18.21 12.45
CA SER A 241 -14.16 19.19 13.34
C SER A 241 -13.02 20.03 13.91
N ALA A 242 -12.96 21.30 13.49
CA ALA A 242 -12.00 22.30 13.95
C ALA A 242 -12.06 22.46 15.47
#